data_db3c51162172335c9d863f96f19d1b71
#
_entry.id   db3c51162172335c9d863f96f19d1b71
#
_cell.length_a   1.000
_cell.length_b   1.000
_cell.length_c   1.000
_cell.angle_alpha   90.00
_cell.angle_beta   90.00
_cell.angle_gamma   90.00
#
_symmetry.space_group_name_H-M   'P 1'
#
loop_
_entity.id
_entity.type
_entity.pdbx_description
1 polymer ?
#
loop_
_entity_poly.entity_id
_entity_poly.type
_entity_poly.pdbx_seq_one_letter_code
_entity_poly.pdbx_strand_id
1 'polypeptide(L)'
;MTPRISPERLAESLAELARIGGRPDGGVDRLAGSPADVEARQWLAARMREAGLEAGLDGVNNVFGHPPGAGPWLLLGSHTDTVPAGGRLDGAYGVLAALEVYQALAMAGHPAAARVALVSFHDEEGVSGHGFEGSEHFCASAPLASISGYLELHIEQGPRLEAEGLELGVVDAIVGIDRYDVALIGQANHAGTTPFSYRRDAGRAATRFIGGLRELVQGIEPRMVANVGALQLEPGAPNVVPGAARFVLEVRCPEPAALGAARARLEDELGRIATEEGCQLEFTPQTSWPAMAMFPGYVAALERVAQRSGLPWRRLESGAGHDAEILARHVPAAMLFVPSHEGLSHSPREHTDDRLLAQGCQALLDGTLEILGG
;
A
#
# COMPACT_ATOMS: atom_id res chain seq x y z
N MET A 1 -1.08 -12.51 33.50
CA MET A 1 -2.27 -11.74 33.08
C MET A 1 -2.40 -11.83 31.56
N THR A 2 -3.60 -11.85 31.03
CA THR A 2 -3.79 -11.79 29.56
C THR A 2 -3.34 -10.42 29.07
N PRO A 3 -2.40 -10.31 28.11
CA PRO A 3 -1.96 -9.01 27.60
C PRO A 3 -3.13 -8.27 26.94
N ARG A 4 -3.16 -6.95 27.13
CA ARG A 4 -4.11 -6.05 26.46
C ARG A 4 -3.40 -4.74 26.12
N ILE A 5 -3.74 -4.19 24.98
CA ILE A 5 -3.24 -2.87 24.57
C ILE A 5 -3.86 -1.76 25.44
N SER A 6 -3.17 -0.62 25.55
CA SER A 6 -3.74 0.61 26.09
C SER A 6 -4.12 1.55 24.95
N PRO A 7 -5.44 1.76 24.72
CA PRO A 7 -5.90 2.73 23.73
C PRO A 7 -5.33 4.13 23.95
N GLU A 8 -5.22 4.53 25.22
CA GLU A 8 -4.71 5.86 25.62
C GLU A 8 -3.23 6.03 25.22
N ARG A 9 -2.38 5.01 25.51
CA ARG A 9 -0.95 5.06 25.18
C ARG A 9 -0.74 5.04 23.67
N LEU A 10 -1.53 4.28 22.91
CA LEU A 10 -1.50 4.28 21.45
C LEU A 10 -1.88 5.67 20.90
N ALA A 11 -2.99 6.25 21.39
CA ALA A 11 -3.45 7.57 20.95
C ALA A 11 -2.43 8.68 21.28
N GLU A 12 -1.82 8.64 22.49
CA GLU A 12 -0.76 9.56 22.89
C GLU A 12 0.47 9.44 21.96
N SER A 13 0.93 8.23 21.68
CA SER A 13 2.08 7.99 20.78
C SER A 13 1.81 8.48 19.35
N LEU A 14 0.61 8.23 18.81
CA LEU A 14 0.20 8.75 17.51
C LEU A 14 0.17 10.28 17.49
N ALA A 15 -0.36 10.91 18.56
CA ALA A 15 -0.40 12.36 18.66
C ALA A 15 0.99 12.98 18.83
N GLU A 16 1.92 12.33 19.53
CA GLU A 16 3.31 12.77 19.67
C GLU A 16 4.03 12.72 18.31
N LEU A 17 3.97 11.58 17.61
CA LEU A 17 4.62 11.41 16.31
C LEU A 17 4.05 12.37 15.25
N ALA A 18 2.74 12.63 15.27
CA ALA A 18 2.10 13.56 14.35
C ALA A 18 2.56 15.03 14.50
N ARG A 19 3.17 15.41 15.62
CA ARG A 19 3.76 16.75 15.81
C ARG A 19 5.07 16.91 15.03
N ILE A 20 5.80 15.82 14.81
CA ILE A 20 7.06 15.83 14.07
C ILE A 20 6.73 15.89 12.56
N GLY A 21 7.01 17.01 11.94
CA GLY A 21 6.58 17.33 10.57
C GLY A 21 5.12 17.80 10.47
N GLY A 22 4.43 18.02 11.61
CA GLY A 22 3.03 18.43 11.65
C GLY A 22 2.76 19.78 10.97
N ARG A 23 1.64 19.86 10.25
CA ARG A 23 1.18 21.01 9.48
C ARG A 23 0.00 21.71 10.15
N PRO A 24 -0.22 23.00 9.88
CA PRO A 24 -1.40 23.73 10.42
C PRO A 24 -2.77 23.18 9.96
N ASP A 25 -2.81 22.49 8.81
CA ASP A 25 -4.01 21.88 8.25
C ASP A 25 -4.31 20.48 8.81
N GLY A 26 -3.50 20.00 9.75
CA GLY A 26 -3.62 18.67 10.36
C GLY A 26 -2.85 17.55 9.63
N GLY A 27 -2.27 17.84 8.47
CA GLY A 27 -1.42 16.92 7.74
C GLY A 27 -0.01 16.82 8.31
N VAL A 28 0.81 15.99 7.70
CA VAL A 28 2.21 15.75 8.07
C VAL A 28 3.09 15.83 6.83
N ASP A 29 4.20 16.57 6.94
CA ASP A 29 5.32 16.56 5.98
C ASP A 29 6.53 15.89 6.66
N ARG A 30 6.62 14.59 6.53
CA ARG A 30 7.74 13.77 7.06
C ARG A 30 8.32 12.92 5.92
N LEU A 31 8.71 13.61 4.86
CA LEU A 31 9.27 12.97 3.68
C LEU A 31 10.57 12.23 4.03
N ALA A 32 10.77 11.07 3.45
CA ALA A 32 11.97 10.26 3.65
C ALA A 32 13.25 11.10 3.51
N GLY A 33 14.17 10.98 4.47
CA GLY A 33 15.41 11.73 4.54
C GLY A 33 15.29 13.21 4.93
N SER A 34 14.08 13.74 5.13
CA SER A 34 13.90 15.12 5.62
C SER A 34 14.33 15.26 7.10
N PRO A 35 14.58 16.49 7.58
CA PRO A 35 14.86 16.72 9.00
C PRO A 35 13.75 16.15 9.93
N ALA A 36 12.49 16.23 9.53
CA ALA A 36 11.38 15.69 10.29
C ALA A 36 11.40 14.15 10.31
N ASP A 37 11.75 13.49 9.22
CA ASP A 37 11.91 12.04 9.18
C ASP A 37 13.06 11.57 10.09
N VAL A 38 14.19 12.24 10.02
CA VAL A 38 15.35 11.95 10.91
C VAL A 38 14.97 12.12 12.38
N GLU A 39 14.27 13.20 12.74
CA GLU A 39 13.77 13.43 14.10
C GLU A 39 12.80 12.32 14.54
N ALA A 40 11.84 11.95 13.69
CA ALA A 40 10.86 10.90 13.98
C ALA A 40 11.52 9.53 14.21
N ARG A 41 12.52 9.18 13.39
CA ARG A 41 13.27 7.92 13.54
C ARG A 41 14.08 7.87 14.81
N GLN A 42 14.73 8.99 15.18
CA GLN A 42 15.45 9.10 16.47
C GLN A 42 14.49 9.02 17.67
N TRP A 43 13.34 9.69 17.58
CA TRP A 43 12.28 9.62 18.58
C TRP A 43 11.79 8.18 18.75
N LEU A 44 11.48 7.49 17.65
CA LEU A 44 11.00 6.10 17.67
C LEU A 44 12.03 5.15 18.27
N ALA A 45 13.30 5.27 17.87
CA ALA A 45 14.39 4.45 18.42
C ALA A 45 14.53 4.66 19.95
N ALA A 46 14.36 5.90 20.44
CA ALA A 46 14.34 6.19 21.86
C ALA A 46 13.16 5.51 22.57
N ARG A 47 11.94 5.61 22.01
CA ARG A 47 10.72 4.96 22.57
C ARG A 47 10.86 3.42 22.62
N MET A 48 11.46 2.82 21.60
CA MET A 48 11.75 1.38 21.59
C MET A 48 12.75 0.99 22.69
N ARG A 49 13.81 1.80 22.93
CA ARG A 49 14.76 1.57 24.04
C ARG A 49 14.09 1.72 25.40
N GLU A 50 13.24 2.73 25.59
CA GLU A 50 12.46 2.93 26.81
C GLU A 50 11.55 1.74 27.11
N ALA A 51 11.04 1.07 26.05
CA ALA A 51 10.26 -0.15 26.18
C ALA A 51 11.11 -1.40 26.50
N GLY A 52 12.44 -1.29 26.48
CA GLY A 52 13.38 -2.38 26.81
C GLY A 52 13.94 -3.13 25.61
N LEU A 53 13.79 -2.59 24.40
CA LEU A 53 14.38 -3.16 23.19
C LEU A 53 15.81 -2.64 22.97
N GLU A 54 16.64 -3.47 22.38
CA GLU A 54 17.88 -3.04 21.74
C GLU A 54 17.49 -2.44 20.37
N ALA A 55 17.53 -1.11 20.25
CA ALA A 55 17.02 -0.40 19.08
C ALA A 55 18.03 0.59 18.51
N GLY A 56 18.08 0.69 17.18
CA GLY A 56 18.97 1.59 16.45
C GLY A 56 18.50 1.82 15.02
N LEU A 57 19.29 2.65 14.31
CA LEU A 57 19.11 2.88 12.88
C LEU A 57 20.17 2.05 12.13
N ASP A 58 19.78 1.50 11.00
CA ASP A 58 20.69 0.82 10.07
C ASP A 58 21.32 1.80 9.04
N GLY A 59 22.03 1.26 8.04
CA GLY A 59 22.75 2.05 7.04
C GLY A 59 21.89 2.88 6.09
N VAL A 60 20.59 2.59 6.00
CA VAL A 60 19.61 3.34 5.18
C VAL A 60 18.55 4.01 6.04
N ASN A 61 18.75 4.09 7.35
CA ASN A 61 17.85 4.70 8.32
C ASN A 61 16.56 3.92 8.65
N ASN A 62 16.47 2.61 8.36
CA ASN A 62 15.44 1.82 9.03
C ASN A 62 15.64 1.89 10.55
N VAL A 63 14.55 1.98 11.31
CA VAL A 63 14.59 1.80 12.76
C VAL A 63 14.27 0.34 13.05
N PHE A 64 15.20 -0.38 13.66
CA PHE A 64 15.00 -1.77 14.06
C PHE A 64 15.25 -1.93 15.56
N GLY A 65 14.31 -2.59 16.24
CA GLY A 65 14.38 -2.85 17.67
C GLY A 65 13.98 -4.30 17.99
N HIS A 66 14.78 -4.99 18.79
CA HIS A 66 14.53 -6.37 19.18
C HIS A 66 14.80 -6.59 20.67
N PRO A 67 14.15 -7.58 21.31
CA PRO A 67 14.50 -7.97 22.67
C PRO A 67 15.90 -8.58 22.69
N PRO A 68 16.59 -8.58 23.86
CA PRO A 68 17.87 -9.27 24.00
C PRO A 68 17.80 -10.75 23.57
N GLY A 69 18.78 -11.19 22.75
CA GLY A 69 18.86 -12.56 22.25
C GLY A 69 19.06 -12.65 20.74
N ALA A 70 18.98 -13.84 20.19
CA ALA A 70 19.33 -14.13 18.79
C ALA A 70 18.12 -14.39 17.87
N GLY A 71 16.89 -14.24 18.35
CA GLY A 71 15.69 -14.62 17.61
C GLY A 71 15.41 -16.14 17.62
N PRO A 72 14.58 -16.69 16.73
CA PRO A 72 13.87 -15.96 15.70
C PRO A 72 12.70 -15.11 16.25
N TRP A 73 12.51 -13.92 15.68
CA TRP A 73 11.45 -13.00 16.07
C TRP A 73 10.35 -12.90 15.01
N LEU A 74 9.11 -12.74 15.45
CA LEU A 74 8.04 -12.20 14.62
C LEU A 74 8.23 -10.69 14.53
N LEU A 75 8.45 -10.19 13.33
CA LEU A 75 8.66 -8.77 13.07
C LEU A 75 7.30 -8.08 12.91
N LEU A 76 7.10 -6.98 13.64
CA LEU A 76 5.92 -6.12 13.53
C LEU A 76 6.38 -4.72 13.10
N GLY A 77 5.64 -4.07 12.23
CA GLY A 77 5.97 -2.72 11.83
C GLY A 77 5.27 -2.25 10.57
N SER A 78 5.78 -1.19 9.99
CA SER A 78 5.42 -0.51 8.75
C SER A 78 6.47 0.58 8.49
N HIS A 79 6.06 1.79 8.05
CA HIS A 79 6.92 2.96 7.83
C HIS A 79 6.45 4.17 8.65
N THR A 80 7.25 5.25 8.69
CA THR A 80 6.90 6.52 9.32
C THR A 80 7.07 7.72 8.40
N ASP A 81 7.70 7.56 7.23
CA ASP A 81 7.73 8.60 6.20
C ASP A 81 6.35 8.82 5.60
N THR A 82 6.15 9.98 4.99
CA THR A 82 4.87 10.39 4.39
C THR A 82 5.09 10.99 3.01
N VAL A 83 4.04 10.95 2.18
CA VAL A 83 3.96 11.82 0.99
C VAL A 83 3.89 13.29 1.42
N PRO A 84 4.13 14.27 0.50
CA PRO A 84 3.89 15.68 0.78
C PRO A 84 2.43 15.93 1.21
N ALA A 85 2.23 16.68 2.28
CA ALA A 85 0.92 16.94 2.87
C ALA A 85 0.12 15.65 3.16
N GLY A 86 0.80 14.60 3.60
CA GLY A 86 0.22 13.31 3.91
C GLY A 86 -0.64 13.31 5.17
N GLY A 87 -1.20 12.14 5.47
CA GLY A 87 -1.92 11.88 6.69
C GLY A 87 -1.00 11.60 7.89
N ARG A 88 -1.60 11.44 9.06
CA ARG A 88 -0.87 11.15 10.30
C ARG A 88 -0.87 9.66 10.67
N LEU A 89 -1.63 8.84 9.94
CA LEU A 89 -1.87 7.44 10.28
C LEU A 89 -1.18 6.47 9.32
N ASP A 90 -1.07 6.88 8.06
CA ASP A 90 -0.44 6.11 6.99
C ASP A 90 0.95 5.63 7.43
N GLY A 91 1.17 4.31 7.42
CA GLY A 91 2.36 3.64 7.96
C GLY A 91 2.59 3.83 9.45
N ALA A 92 2.55 5.08 9.93
CA ALA A 92 2.80 5.45 11.32
C ALA A 92 1.93 4.69 12.32
N TYR A 93 0.68 4.41 11.98
CA TYR A 93 -0.21 3.62 12.81
C TYR A 93 0.33 2.19 13.01
N GLY A 94 0.78 1.53 11.95
CA GLY A 94 1.34 0.17 12.04
C GLY A 94 2.56 0.09 12.93
N VAL A 95 3.47 1.07 12.81
CA VAL A 95 4.68 1.14 13.64
C VAL A 95 4.34 1.36 15.11
N LEU A 96 3.43 2.30 15.43
CA LEU A 96 3.09 2.61 16.82
C LEU A 96 2.19 1.53 17.44
N ALA A 97 1.34 0.88 16.65
CA ALA A 97 0.63 -0.31 17.11
C ALA A 97 1.58 -1.47 17.41
N ALA A 98 2.63 -1.66 16.61
CA ALA A 98 3.68 -2.66 16.90
C ALA A 98 4.39 -2.36 18.24
N LEU A 99 4.74 -1.09 18.50
CA LEU A 99 5.33 -0.66 19.76
C LEU A 99 4.37 -0.91 20.95
N GLU A 100 3.08 -0.57 20.78
CA GLU A 100 2.06 -0.79 21.80
C GLU A 100 1.87 -2.29 22.11
N VAL A 101 1.85 -3.15 21.06
CA VAL A 101 1.78 -4.62 21.21
C VAL A 101 2.97 -5.12 22.04
N TYR A 102 4.19 -4.69 21.72
CA TYR A 102 5.37 -5.09 22.47
C TYR A 102 5.28 -4.65 23.95
N GLN A 103 4.91 -3.39 24.19
CA GLN A 103 4.74 -2.84 25.54
C GLN A 103 3.68 -3.62 26.34
N ALA A 104 2.55 -3.95 25.74
CA ALA A 104 1.50 -4.75 26.36
C ALA A 104 1.99 -6.14 26.77
N LEU A 105 2.78 -6.80 25.90
CA LEU A 105 3.38 -8.09 26.19
C LEU A 105 4.42 -8.00 27.32
N ALA A 106 5.31 -7.01 27.26
CA ALA A 106 6.37 -6.80 28.24
C ALA A 106 5.80 -6.47 29.63
N MET A 107 4.82 -5.56 29.71
CA MET A 107 4.16 -5.17 30.96
C MET A 107 3.37 -6.32 31.60
N ALA A 108 2.81 -7.22 30.76
CA ALA A 108 2.15 -8.43 31.25
C ALA A 108 3.14 -9.53 31.69
N GLY A 109 4.44 -9.35 31.46
CA GLY A 109 5.47 -10.38 31.66
C GLY A 109 5.25 -11.60 30.77
N HIS A 110 4.63 -11.41 29.58
CA HIS A 110 4.29 -12.52 28.69
C HIS A 110 5.52 -13.01 27.93
N PRO A 111 5.75 -14.34 27.81
CA PRO A 111 6.95 -14.87 27.14
C PRO A 111 7.06 -14.51 25.66
N ALA A 112 5.94 -14.21 25.00
CA ALA A 112 5.95 -13.74 23.62
C ALA A 112 6.72 -12.42 23.43
N ALA A 113 6.89 -11.58 24.46
CA ALA A 113 7.71 -10.37 24.38
C ALA A 113 9.15 -10.67 23.91
N ALA A 114 9.73 -11.80 24.33
CA ALA A 114 11.07 -12.22 23.90
C ALA A 114 11.14 -12.70 22.44
N ARG A 115 9.99 -12.78 21.73
CA ARG A 115 9.87 -13.31 20.37
C ARG A 115 9.33 -12.29 19.37
N VAL A 116 9.19 -11.02 19.77
CA VAL A 116 8.67 -9.93 18.92
C VAL A 116 9.76 -8.90 18.72
N ALA A 117 10.04 -8.55 17.47
CA ALA A 117 10.89 -7.42 17.08
C ALA A 117 10.05 -6.37 16.34
N LEU A 118 10.53 -5.14 16.32
CA LEU A 118 9.82 -3.99 15.72
C LEU A 118 10.67 -3.37 14.63
N VAL A 119 10.01 -2.86 13.57
CA VAL A 119 10.67 -2.14 12.50
C VAL A 119 9.86 -0.92 12.04
N SER A 120 10.55 0.13 11.63
CA SER A 120 10.01 1.19 10.77
C SER A 120 10.94 1.32 9.57
N PHE A 121 10.40 0.98 8.41
CA PHE A 121 11.16 1.03 7.17
C PHE A 121 11.35 2.46 6.68
N HIS A 122 12.36 2.68 5.85
CA HIS A 122 12.69 3.97 5.25
C HIS A 122 12.13 4.03 3.83
N ASP A 123 11.56 5.19 3.46
CA ASP A 123 11.14 5.54 2.10
C ASP A 123 10.22 4.48 1.45
N GLU A 124 9.20 4.05 2.19
CA GLU A 124 8.13 3.22 1.64
C GLU A 124 7.39 3.97 0.54
N GLU A 125 7.07 5.24 0.78
CA GLU A 125 6.31 6.13 -0.11
C GLU A 125 7.05 6.52 -1.40
N GLY A 126 8.34 6.20 -1.49
CA GLY A 126 9.12 6.41 -2.71
C GLY A 126 9.41 7.87 -3.05
N VAL A 127 9.49 8.73 -2.07
CA VAL A 127 9.81 10.16 -2.28
C VAL A 127 11.22 10.35 -2.84
N SER A 128 12.15 9.42 -2.55
CA SER A 128 13.49 9.39 -3.15
C SER A 128 13.50 8.88 -4.61
N GLY A 129 12.40 8.28 -5.09
CA GLY A 129 12.21 7.87 -6.48
C GLY A 129 11.90 6.38 -6.72
N HIS A 130 12.06 5.50 -5.74
CA HIS A 130 11.87 4.06 -5.95
C HIS A 130 10.78 3.43 -5.09
N GLY A 131 10.54 3.92 -3.87
CA GLY A 131 9.70 3.26 -2.87
C GLY A 131 10.33 1.97 -2.34
N PHE A 132 9.95 1.59 -1.12
CA PHE A 132 10.40 0.35 -0.46
C PHE A 132 11.91 0.23 -0.24
N GLU A 133 12.70 1.33 -0.34
CA GLU A 133 14.16 1.26 -0.19
C GLU A 133 14.56 0.61 1.14
N GLY A 134 13.86 0.95 2.21
CA GLY A 134 14.11 0.42 3.55
C GLY A 134 13.87 -1.07 3.66
N SER A 135 12.72 -1.57 3.23
CA SER A 135 12.38 -2.98 3.30
C SER A 135 13.21 -3.85 2.35
N GLU A 136 13.53 -3.35 1.15
CA GLU A 136 14.45 -4.03 0.23
C GLU A 136 15.87 -4.15 0.84
N HIS A 137 16.40 -3.05 1.40
CA HIS A 137 17.70 -3.07 2.07
C HIS A 137 17.69 -4.00 3.30
N PHE A 138 16.64 -3.95 4.11
CA PHE A 138 16.48 -4.82 5.26
C PHE A 138 16.53 -6.30 4.84
N CYS A 139 15.77 -6.67 3.81
CA CYS A 139 15.78 -8.03 3.28
C CYS A 139 17.13 -8.46 2.70
N ALA A 140 17.89 -7.54 2.14
CA ALA A 140 19.21 -7.83 1.58
C ALA A 140 20.33 -7.90 2.64
N SER A 141 20.22 -7.18 3.77
CA SER A 141 21.28 -6.99 4.76
C SER A 141 20.99 -7.58 6.13
N ALA A 142 19.72 -7.77 6.51
CA ALA A 142 19.37 -8.26 7.82
C ALA A 142 19.63 -9.78 7.96
N PRO A 143 19.81 -10.28 9.19
CA PRO A 143 19.85 -11.70 9.44
C PRO A 143 18.43 -12.29 9.33
N LEU A 144 17.93 -12.45 8.10
CA LEU A 144 16.58 -12.99 7.84
C LEU A 144 16.33 -14.35 8.54
N ALA A 145 17.38 -15.11 8.78
CA ALA A 145 17.29 -16.33 9.60
C ALA A 145 16.82 -16.07 11.04
N SER A 146 16.93 -14.83 11.52
CA SER A 146 16.44 -14.41 12.84
C SER A 146 15.01 -13.83 12.78
N ILE A 147 14.36 -13.81 11.60
CA ILE A 147 12.98 -13.35 11.42
C ILE A 147 12.11 -14.56 11.08
N SER A 148 11.14 -14.87 11.94
CA SER A 148 10.19 -15.98 11.74
C SER A 148 8.99 -15.61 10.86
N GLY A 149 8.74 -14.34 10.65
CA GLY A 149 7.67 -13.79 9.82
C GLY A 149 7.45 -12.31 10.08
N TYR A 150 6.51 -11.72 9.35
CA TYR A 150 6.18 -10.29 9.43
C TYR A 150 4.67 -10.07 9.49
N LEU A 151 4.24 -9.16 10.37
CA LEU A 151 2.87 -8.66 10.41
C LEU A 151 2.85 -7.15 10.31
N GLU A 152 1.98 -6.64 9.47
CA GLU A 152 1.74 -5.22 9.29
C GLU A 152 0.27 -4.88 9.57
N LEU A 153 0.05 -3.90 10.44
CA LEU A 153 -1.26 -3.30 10.65
C LEU A 153 -1.29 -1.95 9.97
N HIS A 154 -2.35 -1.69 9.21
CA HIS A 154 -2.44 -0.46 8.43
C HIS A 154 -3.87 0.08 8.38
N ILE A 155 -4.07 1.31 7.97
CA ILE A 155 -5.37 1.81 7.52
C ILE A 155 -5.64 1.27 6.12
N GLU A 156 -6.91 1.12 5.73
CA GLU A 156 -7.26 0.56 4.41
C GLU A 156 -6.81 1.45 3.23
N GLN A 157 -6.69 2.74 3.44
CA GLN A 157 -6.47 3.76 2.39
C GLN A 157 -7.56 3.74 1.30
N GLY A 158 -8.67 3.12 1.59
CA GLY A 158 -9.79 2.89 0.68
C GLY A 158 -11.13 2.89 1.41
N PRO A 159 -12.26 2.91 0.68
CA PRO A 159 -13.57 3.12 1.25
C PRO A 159 -14.33 1.83 1.59
N ARG A 160 -13.80 0.62 1.34
CA ARG A 160 -14.60 -0.61 1.35
C ARG A 160 -15.07 -0.99 2.74
N LEU A 161 -14.16 -0.98 3.74
CA LEU A 161 -14.51 -1.38 5.10
C LEU A 161 -15.57 -0.44 5.68
N GLU A 162 -15.37 0.88 5.54
CA GLU A 162 -16.35 1.87 6.01
C GLU A 162 -17.69 1.73 5.27
N ALA A 163 -17.68 1.64 3.95
CA ALA A 163 -18.90 1.53 3.14
C ALA A 163 -19.71 0.26 3.42
N GLU A 164 -19.06 -0.82 3.84
CA GLU A 164 -19.68 -2.08 4.19
C GLU A 164 -19.99 -2.20 5.71
N GLY A 165 -19.65 -1.18 6.51
CA GLY A 165 -19.84 -1.18 7.97
C GLY A 165 -18.95 -2.18 8.69
N LEU A 166 -17.77 -2.46 8.14
CA LEU A 166 -16.80 -3.40 8.69
C LEU A 166 -15.75 -2.65 9.52
N GLU A 167 -15.20 -3.31 10.52
CA GLU A 167 -14.26 -2.73 11.47
C GLU A 167 -12.85 -3.33 11.37
N LEU A 168 -12.71 -4.47 10.68
CA LEU A 168 -11.42 -5.15 10.49
C LEU A 168 -11.34 -5.79 9.10
N GLY A 169 -10.17 -5.68 8.48
CA GLY A 169 -9.82 -6.35 7.24
C GLY A 169 -8.67 -7.33 7.43
N VAL A 170 -8.80 -8.55 6.94
CA VAL A 170 -7.68 -9.50 6.85
C VAL A 170 -7.19 -9.50 5.42
N VAL A 171 -5.96 -9.01 5.19
CA VAL A 171 -5.40 -8.88 3.84
C VAL A 171 -4.85 -10.23 3.39
N ASP A 172 -5.30 -10.68 2.21
CA ASP A 172 -4.85 -11.95 1.62
C ASP A 172 -3.92 -11.78 0.43
N ALA A 173 -3.87 -10.59 -0.16
CA ALA A 173 -2.95 -10.26 -1.25
C ALA A 173 -2.71 -8.74 -1.32
N ILE A 174 -1.56 -8.36 -1.87
CA ILE A 174 -1.29 -7.00 -2.36
C ILE A 174 -1.35 -7.06 -3.88
N VAL A 175 -2.06 -6.11 -4.50
CA VAL A 175 -2.26 -6.12 -5.96
C VAL A 175 -0.94 -5.91 -6.72
N GLY A 176 -0.80 -6.59 -7.85
CA GLY A 176 0.23 -6.25 -8.81
C GLY A 176 -0.19 -5.05 -9.66
N ILE A 177 0.80 -4.35 -10.20
CA ILE A 177 0.62 -3.12 -10.98
C ILE A 177 1.41 -3.23 -12.27
N ASP A 178 0.71 -3.12 -13.40
CA ASP A 178 1.35 -2.96 -14.71
C ASP A 178 1.05 -1.57 -15.26
N ARG A 179 2.06 -0.93 -15.83
CA ARG A 179 1.92 0.34 -16.56
C ARG A 179 2.40 0.19 -18.00
N TYR A 180 1.68 0.86 -18.91
CA TYR A 180 1.97 0.84 -20.32
C TYR A 180 1.92 2.26 -20.88
N ASP A 181 2.94 2.63 -21.68
CA ASP A 181 2.89 3.80 -22.54
C ASP A 181 2.10 3.44 -23.80
N VAL A 182 1.07 4.20 -24.10
CA VAL A 182 0.20 3.99 -25.25
C VAL A 182 0.25 5.22 -26.14
N ALA A 183 0.52 5.01 -27.44
CA ALA A 183 0.35 6.03 -28.46
C ALA A 183 -0.49 5.49 -29.62
N LEU A 184 -1.52 6.25 -29.97
CA LEU A 184 -2.35 6.06 -31.14
C LEU A 184 -2.00 7.14 -32.15
N ILE A 185 -1.51 6.74 -33.33
CA ILE A 185 -1.01 7.65 -34.37
C ILE A 185 -1.96 7.62 -35.55
N GLY A 186 -2.68 8.70 -35.72
CA GLY A 186 -3.61 8.92 -36.83
C GLY A 186 -3.09 9.97 -37.82
N GLN A 187 -3.98 10.90 -38.23
CA GLN A 187 -3.62 11.97 -39.14
C GLN A 187 -4.38 13.26 -38.80
N ALA A 188 -3.64 14.31 -38.41
CA ALA A 188 -4.22 15.62 -38.24
C ALA A 188 -4.83 16.16 -39.51
N ASN A 189 -6.04 16.72 -39.43
CA ASN A 189 -6.72 17.32 -40.56
C ASN A 189 -7.74 18.39 -40.08
N HIS A 190 -8.28 19.16 -41.04
CA HIS A 190 -9.28 20.19 -40.71
C HIS A 190 -10.59 19.56 -40.22
N ALA A 191 -11.03 19.86 -39.00
CA ALA A 191 -12.18 19.19 -38.37
C ALA A 191 -13.51 19.43 -39.08
N GLY A 192 -13.70 20.62 -39.70
CA GLY A 192 -14.94 20.98 -40.40
C GLY A 192 -15.06 20.45 -41.81
N THR A 193 -13.94 20.26 -42.53
CA THR A 193 -13.95 19.83 -43.95
C THR A 193 -13.61 18.37 -44.15
N THR A 194 -13.24 17.63 -43.07
CA THR A 194 -12.94 16.21 -43.14
C THR A 194 -14.11 15.39 -42.65
N PRO A 195 -14.92 14.76 -43.50
CA PRO A 195 -16.00 13.87 -43.08
C PRO A 195 -15.45 12.68 -42.26
N PHE A 196 -16.26 12.13 -41.35
CA PHE A 196 -15.84 11.03 -40.46
C PHE A 196 -15.25 9.82 -41.19
N SER A 197 -15.76 9.46 -42.37
CA SER A 197 -15.29 8.34 -43.16
C SER A 197 -13.87 8.52 -43.74
N TYR A 198 -13.33 9.72 -43.71
CA TYR A 198 -11.97 10.03 -44.20
C TYR A 198 -10.97 10.34 -43.09
N ARG A 199 -11.45 10.31 -41.81
CA ARG A 199 -10.59 10.62 -40.67
C ARG A 199 -9.76 9.41 -40.25
N ARG A 200 -8.56 9.70 -39.76
CA ARG A 200 -7.73 8.83 -38.95
C ARG A 200 -7.58 9.52 -37.61
N ASP A 201 -8.62 9.39 -36.77
CA ASP A 201 -8.82 10.20 -35.60
C ASP A 201 -8.29 9.49 -34.33
N ALA A 202 -7.07 9.88 -33.92
CA ALA A 202 -6.43 9.30 -32.74
C ALA A 202 -7.17 9.61 -31.44
N GLY A 203 -7.82 10.78 -31.36
CA GLY A 203 -8.62 11.15 -30.19
C GLY A 203 -9.86 10.29 -30.04
N ARG A 204 -10.52 9.95 -31.15
CA ARG A 204 -11.66 9.03 -31.17
C ARG A 204 -11.23 7.61 -30.77
N ALA A 205 -10.10 7.14 -31.32
CA ALA A 205 -9.56 5.83 -30.94
C ALA A 205 -9.28 5.75 -29.42
N ALA A 206 -8.58 6.73 -28.87
CA ALA A 206 -8.28 6.78 -27.44
C ALA A 206 -9.53 6.82 -26.57
N THR A 207 -10.49 7.69 -26.89
CA THR A 207 -11.72 7.85 -26.08
C THR A 207 -12.62 6.62 -26.14
N ARG A 208 -12.66 5.90 -27.28
CA ARG A 208 -13.37 4.61 -27.40
C ARG A 208 -12.76 3.54 -26.49
N PHE A 209 -11.44 3.42 -26.47
CA PHE A 209 -10.74 2.48 -25.60
C PHE A 209 -10.97 2.82 -24.12
N ILE A 210 -10.73 4.08 -23.74
CA ILE A 210 -10.89 4.54 -22.35
C ILE A 210 -12.34 4.35 -21.89
N GLY A 211 -13.32 4.65 -22.75
CA GLY A 211 -14.75 4.47 -22.44
C GLY A 211 -15.18 3.02 -22.20
N GLY A 212 -14.48 2.03 -22.79
CA GLY A 212 -14.75 0.60 -22.59
C GLY A 212 -13.77 -0.10 -21.62
N LEU A 213 -12.84 0.64 -21.03
CA LEU A 213 -11.74 0.06 -20.25
C LEU A 213 -12.23 -0.70 -19.02
N ARG A 214 -13.22 -0.17 -18.30
CA ARG A 214 -13.80 -0.79 -17.11
C ARG A 214 -14.37 -2.18 -17.41
N GLU A 215 -15.24 -2.26 -18.41
CA GLU A 215 -15.89 -3.51 -18.81
C GLU A 215 -14.86 -4.53 -19.32
N LEU A 216 -13.84 -4.05 -20.01
CA LEU A 216 -12.76 -4.89 -20.53
C LEU A 216 -11.99 -5.56 -19.40
N VAL A 217 -11.49 -4.79 -18.42
CA VAL A 217 -10.67 -5.35 -17.33
C VAL A 217 -11.51 -6.19 -16.35
N GLN A 218 -12.73 -5.78 -16.02
CA GLN A 218 -13.63 -6.55 -15.18
C GLN A 218 -14.13 -7.84 -15.85
N GLY A 219 -14.12 -7.89 -17.17
CA GLY A 219 -14.38 -9.12 -17.93
C GLY A 219 -13.22 -10.12 -17.88
N ILE A 220 -12.03 -9.70 -17.48
CA ILE A 220 -10.86 -10.57 -17.27
C ILE A 220 -10.86 -11.09 -15.83
N GLU A 221 -10.93 -10.18 -14.87
CA GLU A 221 -11.00 -10.46 -13.43
C GLU A 221 -11.87 -9.39 -12.75
N PRO A 222 -12.95 -9.75 -12.04
CA PRO A 222 -13.88 -8.78 -11.43
C PRO A 222 -13.22 -7.78 -10.47
N ARG A 223 -12.10 -8.16 -9.82
CA ARG A 223 -11.36 -7.29 -8.89
C ARG A 223 -10.30 -6.43 -9.57
N MET A 224 -10.11 -6.60 -10.89
CA MET A 224 -9.15 -5.80 -11.65
C MET A 224 -9.64 -4.37 -11.80
N VAL A 225 -8.74 -3.41 -11.59
CA VAL A 225 -8.99 -1.99 -11.84
C VAL A 225 -7.98 -1.44 -12.83
N ALA A 226 -8.38 -0.42 -13.58
CA ALA A 226 -7.50 0.26 -14.52
C ALA A 226 -7.75 1.76 -14.52
N ASN A 227 -6.72 2.53 -14.84
CA ASN A 227 -6.79 3.98 -14.88
C ASN A 227 -5.99 4.57 -16.06
N VAL A 228 -6.51 5.66 -16.61
CA VAL A 228 -5.80 6.57 -17.51
C VAL A 228 -5.86 7.95 -16.88
N GLY A 229 -4.80 8.32 -16.14
CA GLY A 229 -4.75 9.56 -15.37
C GLY A 229 -4.49 10.82 -16.19
N ALA A 230 -3.93 10.67 -17.40
CA ALA A 230 -3.66 11.79 -18.30
C ALA A 230 -3.82 11.33 -19.76
N LEU A 231 -4.41 12.17 -20.59
CA LEU A 231 -4.56 11.98 -22.03
C LEU A 231 -4.11 13.24 -22.75
N GLN A 232 -3.14 13.09 -23.65
CA GLN A 232 -2.64 14.18 -24.48
C GLN A 232 -3.11 13.96 -25.93
N LEU A 233 -3.71 14.99 -26.52
CA LEU A 233 -4.13 15.02 -27.93
C LEU A 233 -3.27 16.00 -28.69
N GLU A 234 -2.74 15.60 -29.83
CA GLU A 234 -1.91 16.44 -30.69
C GLU A 234 -2.65 16.77 -31.99
N PRO A 235 -2.67 18.06 -32.44
CA PRO A 235 -1.98 19.21 -31.85
C PRO A 235 -2.75 19.91 -30.73
N GLY A 236 -3.88 19.41 -30.22
CA GLY A 236 -4.64 19.99 -29.12
C GLY A 236 -5.46 21.24 -29.55
N ALA A 237 -5.82 21.36 -30.81
CA ALA A 237 -6.58 22.49 -31.34
C ALA A 237 -8.04 22.09 -31.65
N PRO A 238 -9.05 22.90 -31.28
CA PRO A 238 -10.46 22.50 -31.38
C PRO A 238 -10.97 22.35 -32.83
N ASN A 239 -10.27 22.91 -33.80
CA ASN A 239 -10.61 22.85 -35.22
C ASN A 239 -9.74 21.86 -36.01
N VAL A 240 -8.98 20.99 -35.33
CA VAL A 240 -8.10 19.99 -35.93
C VAL A 240 -8.49 18.60 -35.45
N VAL A 241 -8.66 17.64 -36.34
CA VAL A 241 -8.77 16.21 -35.98
C VAL A 241 -7.45 15.77 -35.35
N PRO A 242 -7.46 15.15 -34.16
CA PRO A 242 -6.22 14.73 -33.50
C PRO A 242 -5.40 13.75 -34.34
N GLY A 243 -4.14 14.11 -34.62
CA GLY A 243 -3.18 13.27 -35.34
C GLY A 243 -2.46 12.29 -34.45
N ALA A 244 -2.41 12.55 -33.13
CA ALA A 244 -1.91 11.59 -32.15
C ALA A 244 -2.67 11.71 -30.83
N ALA A 245 -2.75 10.58 -30.11
CA ALA A 245 -3.22 10.52 -28.74
C ALA A 245 -2.22 9.69 -27.91
N ARG A 246 -1.75 10.24 -26.77
CA ARG A 246 -0.77 9.59 -25.89
C ARG A 246 -1.30 9.53 -24.47
N PHE A 247 -1.14 8.38 -23.82
CA PHE A 247 -1.53 8.21 -22.40
C PHE A 247 -0.74 7.08 -21.75
N VAL A 248 -0.70 7.12 -20.41
CA VAL A 248 -0.24 6.00 -19.58
C VAL A 248 -1.47 5.23 -19.11
N LEU A 249 -1.47 3.93 -19.39
CA LEU A 249 -2.48 3.00 -18.88
C LEU A 249 -1.89 2.26 -17.67
N GLU A 250 -2.52 2.38 -16.52
CA GLU A 250 -2.21 1.61 -15.31
C GLU A 250 -3.29 0.54 -15.09
N VAL A 251 -2.87 -0.68 -14.75
CA VAL A 251 -3.74 -1.80 -14.41
C VAL A 251 -3.29 -2.41 -13.10
N ARG A 252 -4.22 -2.67 -12.18
CA ARG A 252 -3.97 -3.32 -10.88
C ARG A 252 -4.84 -4.56 -10.74
N CYS A 253 -4.24 -5.64 -10.23
CA CYS A 253 -4.95 -6.91 -10.04
C CYS A 253 -4.31 -7.73 -8.91
N PRO A 254 -5.11 -8.37 -8.03
CA PRO A 254 -4.58 -9.26 -6.99
C PRO A 254 -4.16 -10.63 -7.53
N GLU A 255 -4.60 -10.99 -8.75
CA GLU A 255 -4.32 -12.29 -9.36
C GLU A 255 -3.20 -12.18 -10.40
N PRO A 256 -1.98 -12.73 -10.14
CA PRO A 256 -0.85 -12.61 -11.06
C PRO A 256 -1.13 -13.14 -12.47
N ALA A 257 -1.85 -14.27 -12.58
CA ALA A 257 -2.20 -14.86 -13.86
C ALA A 257 -3.16 -13.97 -14.66
N ALA A 258 -4.11 -13.31 -14.01
CA ALA A 258 -5.06 -12.39 -14.63
C ALA A 258 -4.35 -11.10 -15.09
N LEU A 259 -3.39 -10.59 -14.30
CA LEU A 259 -2.60 -9.42 -14.66
C LEU A 259 -1.77 -9.70 -15.93
N GLY A 260 -1.12 -10.86 -15.99
CA GLY A 260 -0.40 -11.29 -17.20
C GLY A 260 -1.31 -11.46 -18.43
N ALA A 261 -2.54 -11.97 -18.25
CA ALA A 261 -3.52 -12.10 -19.33
C ALA A 261 -4.08 -10.74 -19.79
N ALA A 262 -4.16 -9.76 -18.89
CA ALA A 262 -4.70 -8.43 -19.19
C ALA A 262 -3.90 -7.74 -20.29
N ARG A 263 -2.57 -7.84 -20.26
CA ARG A 263 -1.70 -7.24 -21.28
C ARG A 263 -2.12 -7.59 -22.69
N ALA A 264 -2.25 -8.89 -22.99
CA ALA A 264 -2.62 -9.35 -24.32
C ALA A 264 -4.01 -8.83 -24.74
N ARG A 265 -4.98 -8.87 -23.83
CA ARG A 265 -6.35 -8.41 -24.08
C ARG A 265 -6.44 -6.90 -24.29
N LEU A 266 -5.66 -6.12 -23.57
CA LEU A 266 -5.57 -4.67 -23.73
C LEU A 266 -4.93 -4.29 -25.07
N GLU A 267 -3.82 -4.96 -25.43
CA GLU A 267 -3.13 -4.76 -26.68
C GLU A 267 -4.01 -5.16 -27.89
N ASP A 268 -4.71 -6.30 -27.81
CA ASP A 268 -5.66 -6.76 -28.85
C ASP A 268 -6.80 -5.75 -29.04
N GLU A 269 -7.43 -5.27 -27.97
CA GLU A 269 -8.53 -4.31 -28.07
C GLU A 269 -8.08 -2.94 -28.60
N LEU A 270 -6.91 -2.46 -28.14
CA LEU A 270 -6.28 -1.25 -28.69
C LEU A 270 -5.98 -1.40 -30.17
N GLY A 271 -5.40 -2.54 -30.58
CA GLY A 271 -5.09 -2.85 -31.99
C GLY A 271 -6.34 -2.90 -32.84
N ARG A 272 -7.41 -3.53 -32.37
CA ARG A 272 -8.71 -3.58 -33.04
C ARG A 272 -9.27 -2.16 -33.26
N ILE A 273 -9.31 -1.34 -32.17
CA ILE A 273 -9.82 0.02 -32.29
C ILE A 273 -8.93 0.88 -33.19
N ALA A 274 -7.61 0.77 -33.06
CA ALA A 274 -6.67 1.49 -33.94
C ALA A 274 -6.91 1.17 -35.39
N THR A 275 -7.09 -0.11 -35.73
CA THR A 275 -7.39 -0.57 -37.10
C THR A 275 -8.69 0.03 -37.63
N GLU A 276 -9.76 -0.01 -36.83
CA GLU A 276 -11.08 0.55 -37.19
C GLU A 276 -11.05 2.06 -37.42
N GLU A 277 -10.24 2.80 -36.66
CA GLU A 277 -10.09 4.25 -36.79
C GLU A 277 -8.94 4.64 -37.77
N GLY A 278 -8.29 3.67 -38.40
CA GLY A 278 -7.20 3.88 -39.36
C GLY A 278 -5.92 4.45 -38.73
N CYS A 279 -5.70 4.19 -37.42
CA CYS A 279 -4.54 4.61 -36.64
C CYS A 279 -3.49 3.49 -36.55
N GLN A 280 -2.26 3.87 -36.22
CA GLN A 280 -1.21 2.94 -35.78
C GLN A 280 -1.19 2.92 -34.25
N LEU A 281 -0.86 1.76 -33.67
CA LEU A 281 -0.69 1.56 -32.23
C LEU A 281 0.79 1.41 -31.90
N GLU A 282 1.24 2.14 -30.87
CA GLU A 282 2.45 1.87 -30.11
C GLU A 282 2.01 1.51 -28.68
N PHE A 283 2.41 0.32 -28.20
CA PHE A 283 2.05 -0.19 -26.88
C PHE A 283 3.31 -0.76 -26.22
N THR A 284 3.83 -0.03 -25.22
CA THR A 284 5.13 -0.35 -24.61
C THR A 284 4.98 -0.53 -23.11
N PRO A 285 5.43 -1.66 -22.55
CA PRO A 285 5.50 -1.82 -21.10
C PRO A 285 6.43 -0.77 -20.48
N GLN A 286 5.99 -0.14 -19.38
CA GLN A 286 6.76 0.85 -18.63
C GLN A 286 7.30 0.24 -17.34
N THR A 287 6.39 -0.28 -16.48
CA THR A 287 6.73 -0.94 -15.23
C THR A 287 5.81 -2.13 -14.99
N SER A 288 6.30 -3.14 -14.27
CA SER A 288 5.51 -4.29 -13.84
C SER A 288 5.94 -4.69 -12.43
N TRP A 289 4.97 -4.67 -11.50
CA TRP A 289 5.12 -5.13 -10.13
C TRP A 289 4.18 -6.32 -9.94
N PRO A 290 4.70 -7.51 -9.58
CA PRO A 290 3.86 -8.69 -9.44
C PRO A 290 2.94 -8.57 -8.21
N ALA A 291 1.74 -9.12 -8.29
CA ALA A 291 0.89 -9.28 -7.12
C ALA A 291 1.55 -10.21 -6.10
N MET A 292 1.39 -9.90 -4.82
CA MET A 292 1.97 -10.68 -3.73
C MET A 292 0.87 -11.28 -2.85
N ALA A 293 0.77 -12.61 -2.84
CA ALA A 293 -0.12 -13.30 -1.92
C ALA A 293 0.48 -13.32 -0.51
N MET A 294 -0.35 -13.06 0.49
CA MET A 294 0.05 -13.20 1.89
C MET A 294 0.15 -14.67 2.29
N PHE A 295 0.96 -14.97 3.30
CA PHE A 295 1.18 -16.36 3.74
C PHE A 295 -0.13 -16.98 4.28
N PRO A 296 -0.64 -18.07 3.66
CA PRO A 296 -1.96 -18.61 3.99
C PRO A 296 -2.13 -19.00 5.46
N GLY A 297 -1.05 -19.47 6.11
CA GLY A 297 -1.06 -19.84 7.52
C GLY A 297 -1.30 -18.63 8.45
N TYR A 298 -0.72 -17.48 8.13
CA TYR A 298 -0.90 -16.24 8.89
C TYR A 298 -2.27 -15.62 8.61
N VAL A 299 -2.69 -15.61 7.34
CA VAL A 299 -4.05 -15.17 6.97
C VAL A 299 -5.09 -15.96 7.75
N ALA A 300 -4.99 -17.29 7.78
CA ALA A 300 -5.92 -18.14 8.55
C ALA A 300 -5.86 -17.89 10.06
N ALA A 301 -4.68 -17.57 10.62
CA ALA A 301 -4.54 -17.20 12.03
C ALA A 301 -5.26 -15.87 12.32
N LEU A 302 -5.07 -14.85 11.47
CA LEU A 302 -5.72 -13.56 11.59
C LEU A 302 -7.26 -13.65 11.41
N GLU A 303 -7.74 -14.52 10.52
CA GLU A 303 -9.18 -14.82 10.37
C GLU A 303 -9.77 -15.42 11.65
N ARG A 304 -9.06 -16.37 12.30
CA ARG A 304 -9.52 -16.90 13.59
C ARG A 304 -9.58 -15.83 14.66
N VAL A 305 -8.62 -14.89 14.69
CA VAL A 305 -8.63 -13.74 15.59
C VAL A 305 -9.83 -12.85 15.30
N ALA A 306 -10.04 -12.48 14.04
CA ALA A 306 -11.18 -11.65 13.63
C ALA A 306 -12.53 -12.30 13.99
N GLN A 307 -12.68 -13.61 13.79
CA GLN A 307 -13.87 -14.36 14.18
C GLN A 307 -14.09 -14.32 15.70
N ARG A 308 -13.04 -14.51 16.51
CA ARG A 308 -13.16 -14.50 17.97
C ARG A 308 -13.40 -13.11 18.55
N SER A 309 -12.97 -12.06 17.88
CA SER A 309 -13.16 -10.67 18.34
C SER A 309 -14.61 -10.24 18.35
N GLY A 310 -15.46 -10.87 17.52
CA GLY A 310 -16.85 -10.47 17.31
C GLY A 310 -17.01 -9.18 16.50
N LEU A 311 -15.93 -8.61 15.98
CA LEU A 311 -15.97 -7.43 15.12
C LEU A 311 -16.51 -7.83 13.72
N PRO A 312 -17.27 -6.96 13.05
CA PRO A 312 -17.56 -7.13 11.62
C PRO A 312 -16.25 -7.08 10.81
N TRP A 313 -15.96 -8.13 10.02
CA TRP A 313 -14.72 -8.23 9.27
C TRP A 313 -14.91 -8.91 7.92
N ARG A 314 -13.91 -8.76 7.05
CA ARG A 314 -13.82 -9.53 5.81
C ARG A 314 -12.35 -9.79 5.43
N ARG A 315 -12.16 -10.75 4.51
CA ARG A 315 -10.93 -10.88 3.72
C ARG A 315 -10.99 -9.92 2.54
N LEU A 316 -9.87 -9.26 2.23
CA LEU A 316 -9.73 -8.35 1.08
C LEU A 316 -8.27 -8.28 0.63
N GLU A 317 -8.08 -7.79 -0.59
CA GLU A 317 -6.78 -7.39 -1.11
C GLU A 317 -6.45 -5.94 -0.76
N SER A 318 -5.14 -5.62 -0.60
CA SER A 318 -4.66 -4.24 -0.63
C SER A 318 -4.58 -3.74 -2.07
N GLY A 319 -5.15 -2.58 -2.33
CA GLY A 319 -5.01 -1.83 -3.59
C GLY A 319 -3.74 -0.98 -3.66
N ALA A 320 -3.04 -0.81 -2.53
CA ALA A 320 -1.76 -0.09 -2.40
C ALA A 320 -0.61 -1.08 -2.19
N GLY A 321 0.62 -0.67 -2.51
CA GLY A 321 1.83 -1.37 -2.12
C GLY A 321 2.10 -1.19 -0.62
N HIS A 322 2.85 -2.11 0.00
CA HIS A 322 3.26 -2.04 1.40
C HIS A 322 4.59 -2.77 1.60
N ASP A 323 5.32 -2.46 2.66
CA ASP A 323 6.55 -3.19 3.02
C ASP A 323 6.32 -4.70 3.16
N ALA A 324 5.11 -5.11 3.53
CA ALA A 324 4.70 -6.52 3.56
C ALA A 324 4.87 -7.23 2.22
N GLU A 325 4.76 -6.53 1.08
CA GLU A 325 5.00 -7.10 -0.26
C GLU A 325 6.46 -7.52 -0.42
N ILE A 326 7.39 -6.72 0.08
CA ILE A 326 8.82 -7.01 0.01
C ILE A 326 9.18 -8.13 0.97
N LEU A 327 8.72 -8.05 2.23
CA LEU A 327 8.98 -9.07 3.26
C LEU A 327 8.41 -10.44 2.86
N ALA A 328 7.22 -10.48 2.22
CA ALA A 328 6.56 -11.72 1.79
C ALA A 328 7.37 -12.54 0.77
N ARG A 329 8.32 -11.93 0.08
CA ARG A 329 9.25 -12.62 -0.83
C ARG A 329 10.28 -13.47 -0.07
N HIS A 330 10.48 -13.21 1.22
CA HIS A 330 11.57 -13.76 2.01
C HIS A 330 11.09 -14.52 3.25
N VAL A 331 10.01 -14.05 3.89
CA VAL A 331 9.47 -14.64 5.13
C VAL A 331 7.94 -14.71 5.06
N PRO A 332 7.28 -15.60 5.85
CA PRO A 332 5.83 -15.54 5.98
C PRO A 332 5.36 -14.16 6.41
N ALA A 333 4.45 -13.54 5.64
CA ALA A 333 3.93 -12.21 5.95
C ALA A 333 2.40 -12.18 5.83
N ALA A 334 1.76 -11.29 6.60
CA ALA A 334 0.34 -10.97 6.49
C ALA A 334 0.06 -9.55 7.01
N MET A 335 -1.13 -9.02 6.69
CA MET A 335 -1.54 -7.69 7.08
C MET A 335 -2.97 -7.68 7.64
N LEU A 336 -3.22 -6.66 8.47
CA LEU A 336 -4.55 -6.28 8.94
C LEU A 336 -4.86 -4.84 8.55
N PHE A 337 -6.12 -4.57 8.22
CA PHE A 337 -6.62 -3.22 7.95
C PHE A 337 -7.68 -2.80 8.96
N VAL A 338 -7.70 -1.50 9.25
CA VAL A 338 -8.84 -0.80 9.85
C VAL A 338 -9.42 0.19 8.83
N PRO A 339 -10.72 0.57 8.95
CA PRO A 339 -11.35 1.48 8.00
C PRO A 339 -10.67 2.84 7.92
N SER A 340 -10.64 3.42 6.73
CA SER A 340 -10.30 4.83 6.48
C SER A 340 -11.58 5.63 6.26
N HIS A 341 -11.75 6.74 6.99
CA HIS A 341 -12.94 7.61 6.86
C HIS A 341 -12.99 8.22 5.45
N GLU A 342 -14.16 8.09 4.79
CA GLU A 342 -14.36 8.45 3.38
C GLU A 342 -13.35 7.79 2.41
N GLY A 343 -12.60 6.78 2.85
CA GLY A 343 -11.54 6.15 2.08
C GLY A 343 -10.35 7.07 1.80
N LEU A 344 -10.19 8.16 2.57
CA LEU A 344 -9.15 9.16 2.35
C LEU A 344 -7.82 8.70 2.95
N SER A 345 -6.76 8.78 2.14
CA SER A 345 -5.36 8.70 2.53
C SER A 345 -4.52 9.67 1.70
N HIS A 346 -3.22 9.82 1.98
CA HIS A 346 -2.33 10.77 1.33
C HIS A 346 -2.89 12.21 1.38
N SER A 347 -3.49 12.58 2.51
CA SER A 347 -4.23 13.84 2.67
C SER A 347 -4.25 14.29 4.12
N PRO A 348 -4.22 15.61 4.39
CA PRO A 348 -4.44 16.14 5.74
C PRO A 348 -5.80 15.76 6.35
N ARG A 349 -6.75 15.31 5.54
CA ARG A 349 -8.08 14.85 5.97
C ARG A 349 -8.14 13.37 6.33
N GLU A 350 -7.02 12.66 6.25
CA GLU A 350 -6.93 11.25 6.64
C GLU A 350 -7.37 11.05 8.09
N HIS A 351 -8.28 10.12 8.30
CA HIS A 351 -8.86 9.88 9.61
C HIS A 351 -9.33 8.42 9.76
N THR A 352 -9.16 7.90 10.96
CA THR A 352 -9.79 6.66 11.46
C THR A 352 -10.15 6.90 12.92
N ASP A 353 -11.32 6.46 13.34
CA ASP A 353 -11.77 6.58 14.74
C ASP A 353 -10.79 5.90 15.71
N ASP A 354 -10.47 6.55 16.84
CA ASP A 354 -9.57 6.03 17.87
C ASP A 354 -10.01 4.65 18.38
N ARG A 355 -11.34 4.39 18.43
CA ARG A 355 -11.89 3.09 18.76
C ARG A 355 -11.45 2.02 17.76
N LEU A 356 -11.50 2.32 16.47
CA LEU A 356 -11.10 1.39 15.40
C LEU A 356 -9.59 1.17 15.40
N LEU A 357 -8.81 2.22 15.66
CA LEU A 357 -7.35 2.10 15.84
C LEU A 357 -7.01 1.18 17.02
N ALA A 358 -7.70 1.33 18.14
CA ALA A 358 -7.50 0.47 19.32
C ALA A 358 -7.90 -0.99 19.03
N GLN A 359 -9.02 -1.21 18.31
CA GLN A 359 -9.47 -2.54 17.92
C GLN A 359 -8.51 -3.25 16.96
N GLY A 360 -7.99 -2.54 15.96
CA GLY A 360 -6.97 -3.05 15.06
C GLY A 360 -5.68 -3.41 15.80
N CYS A 361 -5.22 -2.55 16.70
CA CYS A 361 -4.04 -2.82 17.53
C CYS A 361 -4.24 -4.04 18.45
N GLN A 362 -5.43 -4.21 19.05
CA GLN A 362 -5.76 -5.42 19.83
C GLN A 362 -5.78 -6.67 18.92
N ALA A 363 -6.31 -6.55 17.70
CA ALA A 363 -6.29 -7.65 16.73
C ALA A 363 -4.85 -8.01 16.31
N LEU A 364 -3.94 -7.04 16.18
CA LEU A 364 -2.52 -7.29 15.94
C LEU A 364 -1.87 -8.03 17.11
N LEU A 365 -2.16 -7.64 18.36
CA LEU A 365 -1.70 -8.35 19.56
C LEU A 365 -2.20 -9.80 19.57
N ASP A 366 -3.49 -10.00 19.36
CA ASP A 366 -4.11 -11.33 19.38
C ASP A 366 -3.57 -12.19 18.22
N GLY A 367 -3.34 -11.60 17.04
CA GLY A 367 -2.69 -12.25 15.89
C GLY A 367 -1.26 -12.65 16.17
N THR A 368 -0.51 -11.77 16.83
CA THR A 368 0.86 -12.05 17.30
C THR A 368 0.88 -13.27 18.22
N LEU A 369 0.00 -13.31 19.20
CA LEU A 369 -0.11 -14.46 20.13
C LEU A 369 -0.53 -15.74 19.40
N GLU A 370 -1.53 -15.67 18.54
CA GLU A 370 -2.01 -16.83 17.75
C GLU A 370 -0.89 -17.44 16.90
N ILE A 371 -0.09 -16.62 16.22
CA ILE A 371 1.02 -17.06 15.36
C ILE A 371 2.19 -17.61 16.18
N LEU A 372 2.46 -17.03 17.32
CA LEU A 372 3.54 -17.49 18.21
C LEU A 372 3.17 -18.72 19.04
N GLY A 373 1.94 -19.21 18.94
CA GLY A 373 1.46 -20.41 19.63
C GLY A 373 0.93 -20.14 21.04
N GLY A 374 0.42 -18.95 21.27
CA GLY A 374 -0.34 -18.58 22.47
C GLY A 374 0.51 -18.21 23.66
#